data_011017f22c929ee38a1aee8a863c7c64
#
_entry.id   011017f22c929ee38a1aee8a863c7c64
#
_cell.length_a   1.000
_cell.length_b   1.000
_cell.length_c   1.000
_cell.angle_alpha   90.00
_cell.angle_beta   90.00
_cell.angle_gamma   90.00
#
_symmetry.space_group_name_H-M   'P 1'
#
loop_
_entity.id
_entity.type
_entity.pdbx_description
1 polymer ?
#
loop_
_entity_poly.entity_id
_entity_poly.type
_entity_poly.pdbx_seq_one_letter_code
_entity_poly.pdbx_strand_id
1 'polypeptide(L)'
;MCGIAMIRLLKPLDYYQQKYGTWQYGLQKIYLLLEKQHNRGQEGGGIGAVKLDMPPGEEYIWRERKEGAHAIQEIITEVNQQIEQTDPDIINDVAQSKLHLPFAAEMYMGHLRYSNSNQQFSVTNLHPFLRRHNWKNRTLLLAGNFNLTNVDELFEYLTLKGQHPRDKVDTFLMLEQLGYRLDMEVQKEYDYIKQRYSNDLAITQKIEEQLDIASFIRKCEFMWDGGYVITGMLGHGDAFVFRDPKGIRPCFYYVDDEVVVVASERPGIQTSMNVKEQDVKELTPGTAMIIKKNGNIKFEPIRGADEHLQKCSFERIYFSRGNDIDIYKERKRLGESLSDSILKCIDYDVKNSVFSFIPNTAEVAFQGMIDGIKSKTNQNPHTEKVLIKDVKLRTFISQHKTRNDLATHVYDVTYGSIRRGKVDNLIAIDDSIVRGTTLKQSLLKIISRLEPKKIIIVSSSPQIRYPDFYGVDMSRMSEFCAFRAVIQLLKDTGRQHIIDEVYQKSKAQEHLPKEKIVNYVTELYAPFTDEEISAQIAKILTPAEVNCPVEIVYQTIEGLHEACPDFKGDWYFTGNYPTPGGNRLINKSFIDYYEEKEIID
;
A
#
# COMPACT_ATOMS: atom_id res chain seq x y z
N MET A 1 -1.14 -3.13 -0.61
CA MET A 1 -0.48 -2.09 0.24
C MET A 1 -1.38 -1.73 1.40
N CYS A 2 -0.87 -1.88 2.62
CA CYS A 2 -1.63 -1.68 3.85
C CYS A 2 -1.90 -0.19 4.14
N GLY A 3 -2.94 0.07 4.94
CA GLY A 3 -3.22 1.38 5.54
C GLY A 3 -2.82 1.38 7.00
N ILE A 4 -2.17 2.46 7.46
CA ILE A 4 -1.90 2.70 8.87
C ILE A 4 -2.61 3.95 9.36
N ALA A 5 -2.95 3.95 10.64
CA ALA A 5 -3.44 5.12 11.35
C ALA A 5 -2.94 5.09 12.80
N MET A 6 -2.61 6.25 13.36
CA MET A 6 -2.28 6.40 14.77
C MET A 6 -2.84 7.72 15.28
N ILE A 7 -3.38 7.69 16.49
CA ILE A 7 -3.87 8.88 17.21
C ILE A 7 -3.29 8.86 18.61
N ARG A 8 -2.76 10.02 19.03
CA ARG A 8 -2.36 10.30 20.40
C ARG A 8 -3.09 11.55 20.89
N LEU A 9 -3.97 11.38 21.85
CA LEU A 9 -4.67 12.46 22.53
C LEU A 9 -3.72 13.14 23.52
N LEU A 10 -3.44 14.44 23.36
CA LEU A 10 -2.48 15.19 24.17
C LEU A 10 -3.07 15.72 25.48
N LYS A 11 -4.39 15.67 25.62
CA LYS A 11 -5.13 16.04 26.83
C LYS A 11 -5.73 14.80 27.50
N PRO A 12 -6.13 14.85 28.77
CA PRO A 12 -6.87 13.75 29.41
C PRO A 12 -8.27 13.58 28.79
N LEU A 13 -8.87 12.40 28.95
CA LEU A 13 -10.18 12.07 28.34
C LEU A 13 -11.29 13.03 28.78
N ASP A 14 -11.24 13.56 30.02
CA ASP A 14 -12.19 14.55 30.53
C ASP A 14 -12.24 15.82 29.68
N TYR A 15 -11.11 16.24 29.13
CA TYR A 15 -11.04 17.40 28.24
C TYR A 15 -11.90 17.19 26.99
N TYR A 16 -11.83 16.00 26.38
CA TYR A 16 -12.61 15.68 25.18
C TYR A 16 -14.09 15.51 25.51
N GLN A 17 -14.41 14.94 26.68
CA GLN A 17 -15.78 14.87 27.19
C GLN A 17 -16.38 16.29 27.33
N GLN A 18 -15.64 17.23 27.90
CA GLN A 18 -16.13 18.60 28.08
C GLN A 18 -16.24 19.36 26.76
N LYS A 19 -15.24 19.22 25.86
CA LYS A 19 -15.16 20.01 24.63
C LYS A 19 -16.03 19.45 23.51
N TYR A 20 -16.05 18.14 23.33
CA TYR A 20 -16.69 17.44 22.21
C TYR A 20 -17.90 16.62 22.63
N GLY A 21 -18.24 16.60 23.93
CA GLY A 21 -19.39 15.84 24.44
C GLY A 21 -19.15 14.35 24.56
N THR A 22 -17.91 13.86 24.34
CA THR A 22 -17.59 12.43 24.41
C THR A 22 -16.12 12.15 24.71
N TRP A 23 -15.87 11.24 25.64
CA TRP A 23 -14.54 10.69 25.88
C TRP A 23 -14.06 9.77 24.76
N GLN A 24 -14.98 9.30 23.90
CA GLN A 24 -14.70 8.40 22.77
C GLN A 24 -14.05 9.11 21.57
N TYR A 25 -13.70 10.39 21.70
CA TYR A 25 -13.19 11.21 20.59
C TYR A 25 -12.05 10.51 19.82
N GLY A 26 -11.04 9.96 20.50
CA GLY A 26 -9.92 9.27 19.87
C GLY A 26 -10.37 7.99 19.12
N LEU A 27 -11.26 7.21 19.71
CA LEU A 27 -11.81 6.01 19.10
C LEU A 27 -12.63 6.34 17.83
N GLN A 28 -13.48 7.37 17.89
CA GLN A 28 -14.24 7.82 16.72
C GLN A 28 -13.33 8.32 15.60
N LYS A 29 -12.25 9.03 15.95
CA LYS A 29 -11.30 9.54 14.96
C LYS A 29 -10.46 8.44 14.32
N ILE A 30 -10.00 7.42 15.07
CA ILE A 30 -9.27 6.28 14.47
C ILE A 30 -10.17 5.49 13.54
N TYR A 31 -11.45 5.28 13.91
CA TYR A 31 -12.43 4.65 13.04
C TYR A 31 -12.57 5.41 11.71
N LEU A 32 -12.81 6.72 11.77
CA LEU A 32 -12.97 7.54 10.56
C LEU A 32 -11.72 7.54 9.69
N LEU A 33 -10.52 7.59 10.29
CA LEU A 33 -9.25 7.50 9.56
C LEU A 33 -9.13 6.18 8.78
N LEU A 34 -9.50 5.06 9.40
CA LEU A 34 -9.45 3.75 8.76
C LEU A 34 -10.50 3.64 7.65
N GLU A 35 -11.74 4.06 7.89
CA GLU A 35 -12.79 4.09 6.87
C GLU A 35 -12.41 4.97 5.66
N LYS A 36 -11.74 6.10 5.90
CA LYS A 36 -11.25 6.97 4.83
C LYS A 36 -10.04 6.41 4.06
N GLN A 37 -9.47 5.31 4.53
CA GLN A 37 -8.36 4.60 3.89
C GLN A 37 -8.72 3.17 3.44
N HIS A 38 -10.03 2.82 3.36
CA HIS A 38 -10.48 1.47 3.00
C HIS A 38 -9.98 0.99 1.61
N ASN A 39 -9.57 1.91 0.73
CA ASN A 39 -8.91 1.59 -0.54
C ASN A 39 -7.57 0.85 -0.34
N ARG A 40 -6.93 0.95 0.83
CA ARG A 40 -5.63 0.35 1.13
C ARG A 40 -5.69 -1.07 1.66
N GLY A 41 -6.84 -1.57 2.05
CA GLY A 41 -6.95 -2.95 2.51
C GLY A 41 -8.38 -3.35 2.81
N GLN A 42 -8.76 -4.53 2.30
CA GLN A 42 -10.11 -5.08 2.42
C GLN A 42 -10.10 -6.56 2.85
N GLU A 43 -8.94 -7.12 3.19
CA GLU A 43 -8.86 -8.51 3.63
C GLU A 43 -8.88 -8.68 5.14
N GLY A 44 -8.75 -7.59 5.87
CA GLY A 44 -8.81 -7.57 7.31
C GLY A 44 -8.29 -6.27 7.88
N GLY A 45 -8.43 -6.11 9.18
CA GLY A 45 -7.94 -4.95 9.89
C GLY A 45 -7.87 -5.17 11.39
N GLY A 46 -7.31 -4.19 12.09
CA GLY A 46 -7.27 -4.24 13.53
C GLY A 46 -7.06 -2.85 14.14
N ILE A 47 -7.45 -2.76 15.38
CA ILE A 47 -7.27 -1.58 16.23
C ILE A 47 -6.60 -2.00 17.53
N GLY A 48 -5.66 -1.20 18.00
CA GLY A 48 -5.06 -1.33 19.32
C GLY A 48 -5.09 -0.01 20.06
N ALA A 49 -5.11 -0.07 21.39
CA ALA A 49 -5.11 1.10 22.24
C ALA A 49 -4.20 0.93 23.46
N VAL A 50 -3.66 2.02 23.95
CA VAL A 50 -2.90 2.08 25.20
C VAL A 50 -3.47 3.18 26.10
N LYS A 51 -3.87 2.79 27.31
CA LYS A 51 -4.32 3.71 28.36
C LYS A 51 -3.12 4.22 29.15
N LEU A 52 -3.06 5.52 29.38
CA LEU A 52 -2.03 6.12 30.21
C LEU A 52 -2.39 6.04 31.70
N ASP A 53 -1.34 5.97 32.53
CA ASP A 53 -1.45 6.11 33.99
C ASP A 53 -2.43 5.13 34.68
N MET A 54 -2.61 3.95 34.09
CA MET A 54 -3.39 2.87 34.72
C MET A 54 -2.67 2.32 35.96
N PRO A 55 -3.38 2.11 37.07
CA PRO A 55 -2.79 1.54 38.27
C PRO A 55 -2.39 0.07 38.06
N PRO A 56 -1.46 -0.45 38.86
CA PRO A 56 -1.13 -1.89 38.87
C PRO A 56 -2.38 -2.74 39.17
N GLY A 57 -2.51 -3.83 38.40
CA GLY A 57 -3.67 -4.73 38.47
C GLY A 57 -4.73 -4.47 37.39
N GLU A 58 -4.73 -3.28 36.81
CA GLU A 58 -5.68 -2.91 35.75
C GLU A 58 -5.07 -3.06 34.36
N GLU A 59 -5.91 -3.46 33.40
CA GLU A 59 -5.49 -3.62 31.99
C GLU A 59 -5.30 -2.24 31.35
N TYR A 60 -4.17 -2.11 30.66
CA TYR A 60 -3.79 -0.85 30.00
C TYR A 60 -3.62 -0.96 28.49
N ILE A 61 -3.76 -2.18 27.91
CA ILE A 61 -3.69 -2.42 26.47
C ILE A 61 -4.95 -3.14 26.00
N TRP A 62 -5.51 -2.64 24.92
CA TRP A 62 -6.56 -3.30 24.17
C TRP A 62 -6.11 -3.54 22.73
N ARG A 63 -6.57 -4.66 22.14
CA ARG A 63 -6.29 -5.00 20.76
C ARG A 63 -7.35 -5.94 20.21
N GLU A 64 -7.98 -5.53 19.09
CA GLU A 64 -8.91 -6.36 18.32
C GLU A 64 -8.49 -6.43 16.87
N ARG A 65 -8.73 -7.60 16.23
CA ARG A 65 -8.37 -7.88 14.85
C ARG A 65 -9.43 -8.78 14.21
N LYS A 66 -9.86 -8.41 13.00
CA LYS A 66 -10.89 -9.16 12.24
C LYS A 66 -10.44 -9.37 10.81
N GLU A 67 -10.90 -10.46 10.20
CA GLU A 67 -10.74 -10.75 8.79
C GLU A 67 -11.89 -10.16 7.98
N GLY A 68 -11.64 -9.92 6.68
CA GLY A 68 -12.67 -9.47 5.73
C GLY A 68 -12.77 -7.96 5.55
N ALA A 69 -13.57 -7.60 4.55
CA ALA A 69 -13.70 -6.21 4.10
C ALA A 69 -14.39 -5.28 5.11
N HIS A 70 -15.13 -5.84 6.06
CA HIS A 70 -15.87 -5.10 7.09
C HIS A 70 -15.21 -5.18 8.48
N ALA A 71 -13.96 -5.63 8.55
CA ALA A 71 -13.24 -5.88 9.79
C ALA A 71 -13.30 -4.72 10.79
N ILE A 72 -13.09 -3.48 10.33
CA ILE A 72 -13.12 -2.28 11.19
C ILE A 72 -14.54 -1.98 11.67
N GLN A 73 -15.53 -2.13 10.81
CA GLN A 73 -16.93 -1.93 11.16
C GLN A 73 -17.41 -2.96 12.19
N GLU A 74 -16.97 -4.22 12.06
CA GLU A 74 -17.27 -5.29 13.01
C GLU A 74 -16.65 -5.00 14.38
N ILE A 75 -15.38 -4.58 14.43
CA ILE A 75 -14.71 -4.19 15.69
C ILE A 75 -15.48 -3.05 16.38
N ILE A 76 -15.88 -2.02 15.64
CA ILE A 76 -16.61 -0.89 16.21
C ILE A 76 -18.03 -1.28 16.63
N THR A 77 -18.66 -2.21 15.91
CA THR A 77 -19.97 -2.75 16.30
C THR A 77 -19.88 -3.48 17.65
N GLU A 78 -18.85 -4.31 17.86
CA GLU A 78 -18.61 -4.99 19.15
C GLU A 78 -18.33 -3.98 20.28
N VAL A 79 -17.55 -2.94 20.01
CA VAL A 79 -17.31 -1.84 20.96
C VAL A 79 -18.62 -1.15 21.33
N ASN A 80 -19.46 -0.79 20.36
CA ASN A 80 -20.74 -0.14 20.62
C ASN A 80 -21.68 -1.03 21.44
N GLN A 81 -21.74 -2.34 21.11
CA GLN A 81 -22.51 -3.31 21.90
C GLN A 81 -22.02 -3.40 23.34
N GLN A 82 -20.71 -3.36 23.58
CA GLN A 82 -20.16 -3.36 24.94
C GLN A 82 -20.52 -2.07 25.69
N ILE A 83 -20.49 -0.91 25.02
CA ILE A 83 -20.92 0.37 25.60
C ILE A 83 -22.42 0.31 25.98
N GLU A 84 -23.27 -0.17 25.07
CA GLU A 84 -24.72 -0.30 25.31
C GLU A 84 -25.07 -1.24 26.49
N GLN A 85 -24.24 -2.26 26.73
CA GLN A 85 -24.39 -3.22 27.83
C GLN A 85 -23.78 -2.75 29.15
N THR A 86 -22.99 -1.67 29.13
CA THR A 86 -22.33 -1.14 30.32
C THR A 86 -23.26 -0.19 31.07
N ASP A 87 -23.16 -0.20 32.40
CA ASP A 87 -23.94 0.68 33.27
C ASP A 87 -23.76 2.15 32.85
N PRO A 88 -24.87 2.90 32.64
CA PRO A 88 -24.81 4.33 32.29
C PRO A 88 -24.01 5.17 33.27
N ASP A 89 -23.95 4.83 34.55
CA ASP A 89 -23.14 5.54 35.53
C ASP A 89 -21.64 5.39 35.26
N ILE A 90 -21.21 4.23 34.74
CA ILE A 90 -19.83 4.01 34.31
C ILE A 90 -19.54 4.80 33.03
N ILE A 91 -20.45 4.80 32.07
CA ILE A 91 -20.25 5.51 30.79
C ILE A 91 -20.19 7.02 30.97
N ASN A 92 -21.00 7.56 31.87
CA ASN A 92 -21.07 9.00 32.14
C ASN A 92 -19.92 9.52 33.02
N ASP A 93 -19.22 8.64 33.73
CA ASP A 93 -18.00 8.97 34.49
C ASP A 93 -16.76 8.57 33.66
N VAL A 94 -15.99 9.56 33.22
CA VAL A 94 -14.81 9.34 32.37
C VAL A 94 -13.75 8.48 33.07
N ALA A 95 -13.56 8.65 34.39
CA ALA A 95 -12.60 7.86 35.15
C ALA A 95 -13.05 6.40 35.26
N GLN A 96 -14.35 6.15 35.48
CA GLN A 96 -14.91 4.81 35.50
C GLN A 96 -14.90 4.18 34.10
N SER A 97 -15.24 4.94 33.06
CA SER A 97 -15.13 4.48 31.68
C SER A 97 -13.70 4.04 31.36
N LYS A 98 -12.70 4.86 31.72
CA LYS A 98 -11.30 4.53 31.50
C LYS A 98 -10.85 3.29 32.30
N LEU A 99 -11.35 3.11 33.50
CA LEU A 99 -11.02 1.96 34.34
C LEU A 99 -11.60 0.65 33.75
N HIS A 100 -12.89 0.66 33.41
CA HIS A 100 -13.65 -0.55 33.10
C HIS A 100 -13.72 -0.89 31.60
N LEU A 101 -13.63 0.11 30.69
CA LEU A 101 -13.70 -0.14 29.25
C LEU A 101 -12.30 -0.25 28.64
N PRO A 102 -11.97 -1.38 27.99
CA PRO A 102 -10.61 -1.62 27.49
C PRO A 102 -10.18 -0.63 26.40
N PHE A 103 -11.13 -0.11 25.63
CA PHE A 103 -10.90 0.83 24.53
C PHE A 103 -11.02 2.32 24.94
N ALA A 104 -11.26 2.65 26.20
CA ALA A 104 -11.24 4.05 26.69
C ALA A 104 -9.80 4.49 26.96
N ALA A 105 -9.12 4.98 25.94
CA ALA A 105 -7.67 5.21 25.94
C ALA A 105 -7.29 6.58 25.35
N GLU A 106 -6.05 7.00 25.60
CA GLU A 106 -5.47 8.21 25.01
C GLU A 106 -4.63 7.94 23.76
N MET A 107 -4.35 6.67 23.46
CA MET A 107 -3.54 6.28 22.30
C MET A 107 -4.22 5.18 21.52
N TYR A 108 -4.30 5.36 20.21
CA TYR A 108 -4.88 4.38 19.30
C TYR A 108 -3.98 4.13 18.09
N MET A 109 -3.94 2.88 17.64
CA MET A 109 -3.26 2.43 16.44
C MET A 109 -4.22 1.58 15.62
N GLY A 110 -4.29 1.86 14.33
CA GLY A 110 -5.14 1.12 13.40
C GLY A 110 -4.38 0.62 12.18
N HIS A 111 -4.86 -0.46 11.61
CA HIS A 111 -4.28 -1.08 10.43
C HIS A 111 -5.36 -1.67 9.53
N LEU A 112 -5.17 -1.49 8.21
CA LEU A 112 -5.93 -2.13 7.15
C LEU A 112 -5.01 -3.03 6.35
N ARG A 113 -5.34 -4.31 6.22
CA ARG A 113 -4.52 -5.28 5.50
C ARG A 113 -4.88 -5.35 4.04
N TYR A 114 -3.84 -5.26 3.21
CA TYR A 114 -3.84 -5.65 1.82
C TYR A 114 -2.96 -6.90 1.69
N SER A 115 -3.54 -8.03 1.27
CA SER A 115 -2.85 -9.31 1.22
C SER A 115 -2.01 -9.45 -0.06
N ASN A 116 -0.88 -10.12 0.07
CA ASN A 116 -0.19 -10.75 -1.05
C ASN A 116 -0.73 -12.17 -1.18
N SER A 117 -1.16 -12.56 -2.38
CA SER A 117 -1.87 -13.82 -2.70
C SER A 117 -1.15 -15.12 -2.29
N ASN A 118 0.12 -15.03 -1.86
CA ASN A 118 0.98 -16.19 -1.57
C ASN A 118 1.10 -16.54 -0.07
N GLN A 119 0.54 -15.75 0.84
CA GLN A 119 0.57 -16.08 2.27
C GLN A 119 -0.79 -16.62 2.72
N GLN A 120 -0.76 -17.73 3.45
CA GLN A 120 -1.94 -18.27 4.11
C GLN A 120 -2.55 -17.20 5.01
N PHE A 121 -3.76 -16.76 4.68
CA PHE A 121 -4.46 -15.72 5.42
C PHE A 121 -4.84 -16.28 6.82
N SER A 122 -4.46 -15.56 7.86
CA SER A 122 -4.80 -15.92 9.25
C SER A 122 -4.89 -14.64 10.08
N VAL A 123 -5.82 -14.61 11.03
CA VAL A 123 -5.93 -13.54 12.05
C VAL A 123 -4.61 -13.34 12.79
N THR A 124 -3.78 -14.38 12.91
CA THR A 124 -2.46 -14.28 13.56
C THR A 124 -1.53 -13.30 12.85
N ASN A 125 -1.72 -13.09 11.53
CA ASN A 125 -0.90 -12.21 10.68
C ASN A 125 -1.50 -10.81 10.49
N LEU A 126 -2.61 -10.49 11.18
CA LEU A 126 -3.19 -9.15 11.18
C LEU A 126 -2.52 -8.25 12.22
N HIS A 127 -2.29 -6.99 11.83
CA HIS A 127 -1.83 -5.96 12.75
C HIS A 127 -3.00 -5.36 13.55
N PRO A 128 -2.70 -4.75 14.72
CA PRO A 128 -1.42 -4.59 15.38
C PRO A 128 -0.89 -5.87 16.02
N PHE A 129 0.43 -6.04 16.02
CA PHE A 129 1.13 -7.06 16.78
C PHE A 129 1.46 -6.57 18.18
N LEU A 130 1.39 -7.45 19.18
CA LEU A 130 1.66 -7.13 20.57
C LEU A 130 2.74 -8.05 21.12
N ARG A 131 3.82 -7.44 21.61
CA ARG A 131 4.80 -8.07 22.49
C ARG A 131 4.57 -7.57 23.91
N ARG A 132 3.96 -8.40 24.75
CA ARG A 132 3.63 -8.05 26.13
C ARG A 132 4.79 -8.42 27.07
N HIS A 133 5.09 -7.54 28.02
CA HIS A 133 6.06 -7.75 29.07
C HIS A 133 5.48 -7.25 30.42
N ASN A 134 5.98 -7.78 31.56
CA ASN A 134 5.56 -7.32 32.90
C ASN A 134 5.93 -5.84 33.17
N TRP A 135 6.99 -5.35 32.53
CA TRP A 135 7.34 -3.94 32.57
C TRP A 135 6.72 -3.19 31.40
N LYS A 136 5.93 -2.14 31.68
CA LYS A 136 5.25 -1.34 30.65
C LYS A 136 6.21 -0.77 29.61
N ASN A 137 7.41 -0.35 30.01
CA ASN A 137 8.43 0.19 29.11
C ASN A 137 9.10 -0.83 28.18
N ARG A 138 8.86 -2.15 28.40
CA ARG A 138 9.30 -3.24 27.50
C ARG A 138 8.14 -3.84 26.68
N THR A 139 6.91 -3.38 26.93
CA THR A 139 5.75 -3.78 26.14
C THR A 139 5.66 -2.94 24.88
N LEU A 140 5.48 -3.59 23.72
CA LEU A 140 5.44 -2.94 22.41
C LEU A 140 4.25 -3.43 21.61
N LEU A 141 3.43 -2.49 21.14
CA LEU A 141 2.41 -2.68 20.12
C LEU A 141 2.94 -2.11 18.81
N LEU A 142 2.85 -2.87 17.72
CA LEU A 142 3.44 -2.55 16.42
C LEU A 142 2.45 -2.75 15.27
N ALA A 143 2.37 -1.78 14.37
CA ALA A 143 1.72 -1.92 13.08
C ALA A 143 2.54 -1.20 12.00
N GLY A 144 2.31 -1.56 10.72
CA GLY A 144 3.01 -0.88 9.65
C GLY A 144 2.51 -1.24 8.26
N ASN A 145 2.87 -0.39 7.32
CA ASN A 145 2.76 -0.65 5.89
C ASN A 145 4.18 -0.90 5.37
N PHE A 146 4.54 -2.16 5.24
CA PHE A 146 5.90 -2.55 4.85
C PHE A 146 5.95 -3.91 4.18
N ASN A 147 7.06 -4.15 3.49
CA ASN A 147 7.50 -5.46 3.05
C ASN A 147 9.03 -5.46 3.02
N LEU A 148 9.64 -6.45 3.66
CA LEU A 148 11.09 -6.65 3.64
C LEU A 148 11.47 -7.68 2.58
N THR A 149 12.51 -7.39 1.82
CA THR A 149 13.06 -8.29 0.80
C THR A 149 14.00 -9.33 1.39
N ASN A 150 14.42 -9.15 2.65
CA ASN A 150 15.46 -9.96 3.33
C ASN A 150 14.96 -10.64 4.62
N VAL A 151 13.74 -11.14 4.59
CA VAL A 151 13.09 -11.85 5.72
C VAL A 151 13.94 -13.01 6.22
N ASP A 152 14.52 -13.81 5.32
CA ASP A 152 15.36 -14.96 5.70
C ASP A 152 16.65 -14.54 6.43
N GLU A 153 17.31 -13.47 5.99
CA GLU A 153 18.49 -12.92 6.65
C GLU A 153 18.17 -12.41 8.07
N LEU A 154 17.01 -11.76 8.23
CA LEU A 154 16.57 -11.26 9.52
C LEU A 154 16.20 -12.42 10.48
N PHE A 155 15.56 -13.47 9.97
CA PHE A 155 15.26 -14.69 10.73
C PHE A 155 16.55 -15.37 11.24
N GLU A 156 17.53 -15.54 10.34
CA GLU A 156 18.84 -16.12 10.69
C GLU A 156 19.58 -15.25 11.71
N TYR A 157 19.59 -13.93 11.53
CA TYR A 157 20.19 -13.02 12.50
C TYR A 157 19.60 -13.18 13.91
N LEU A 158 18.28 -13.23 14.04
CA LEU A 158 17.62 -13.40 15.33
C LEU A 158 17.96 -14.77 15.96
N THR A 159 18.00 -15.82 15.15
CA THR A 159 18.38 -17.17 15.58
C THR A 159 19.84 -17.19 16.09
N LEU A 160 20.78 -16.57 15.39
CA LEU A 160 22.18 -16.45 15.81
C LEU A 160 22.36 -15.61 17.09
N LYS A 161 21.38 -14.74 17.41
CA LYS A 161 21.33 -14.01 18.70
C LYS A 161 20.71 -14.82 19.83
N GLY A 162 20.42 -16.11 19.61
CA GLY A 162 19.83 -17.00 20.61
C GLY A 162 18.33 -16.83 20.79
N GLN A 163 17.66 -16.14 19.88
CA GLN A 163 16.21 -16.02 19.87
C GLN A 163 15.57 -17.20 19.13
N HIS A 164 14.29 -17.40 19.36
CA HIS A 164 13.51 -18.46 18.71
C HIS A 164 12.27 -17.86 18.01
N PRO A 165 12.45 -17.17 16.87
CA PRO A 165 11.31 -16.63 16.11
C PRO A 165 10.43 -17.79 15.60
N ARG A 166 9.10 -17.68 15.82
CA ARG A 166 8.15 -18.75 15.51
C ARG A 166 7.75 -18.78 14.05
N ASP A 167 7.77 -17.60 13.39
CA ASP A 167 7.30 -17.42 12.03
C ASP A 167 8.29 -16.60 11.21
N LYS A 168 8.42 -16.92 9.92
CA LYS A 168 9.18 -16.15 8.93
C LYS A 168 8.32 -15.08 8.26
N VAL A 169 7.56 -14.31 9.06
CA VAL A 169 6.79 -13.16 8.60
C VAL A 169 7.51 -11.89 9.01
N ASP A 170 7.69 -10.98 8.07
CA ASP A 170 8.45 -9.74 8.27
C ASP A 170 7.99 -8.93 9.49
N THR A 171 6.66 -8.77 9.68
CA THR A 171 6.11 -8.07 10.86
C THR A 171 6.51 -8.69 12.17
N PHE A 172 6.44 -10.03 12.24
CA PHE A 172 6.80 -10.75 13.45
C PHE A 172 8.29 -10.60 13.76
N LEU A 173 9.14 -10.74 12.74
CA LEU A 173 10.58 -10.60 12.89
C LEU A 173 10.99 -9.17 13.26
N MET A 174 10.33 -8.15 12.70
CA MET A 174 10.54 -6.75 13.09
C MET A 174 10.13 -6.49 14.54
N LEU A 175 8.99 -7.03 14.98
CA LEU A 175 8.55 -6.93 16.38
C LEU A 175 9.56 -7.56 17.33
N GLU A 176 10.04 -8.76 17.02
CA GLU A 176 11.02 -9.46 17.87
C GLU A 176 12.37 -8.73 17.90
N GLN A 177 12.84 -8.23 16.75
CA GLN A 177 14.09 -7.46 16.70
C GLN A 177 13.98 -6.14 17.46
N LEU A 178 12.90 -5.38 17.26
CA LEU A 178 12.66 -4.13 18.00
C LEU A 178 12.50 -4.41 19.48
N GLY A 179 11.75 -5.44 19.87
CA GLY A 179 11.59 -5.85 21.25
C GLY A 179 12.89 -6.24 21.93
N TYR A 180 13.73 -7.02 21.24
CA TYR A 180 15.07 -7.37 21.74
C TYR A 180 15.94 -6.13 21.98
N ARG A 181 15.95 -5.19 21.05
CA ARG A 181 16.74 -3.95 21.21
C ARG A 181 16.15 -3.03 22.28
N LEU A 182 14.83 -2.96 22.38
CA LEU A 182 14.14 -2.25 23.45
C LEU A 182 14.52 -2.81 24.84
N ASP A 183 14.51 -4.13 25.00
CA ASP A 183 14.93 -4.78 26.25
C ASP A 183 16.36 -4.43 26.65
N MET A 184 17.26 -4.39 25.68
CA MET A 184 18.66 -4.01 25.93
C MET A 184 18.80 -2.53 26.30
N GLU A 185 18.07 -1.62 25.65
CA GLU A 185 18.12 -0.20 26.02
C GLU A 185 17.52 0.03 27.41
N VAL A 186 16.37 -0.57 27.72
CA VAL A 186 15.77 -0.49 29.05
C VAL A 186 16.71 -1.06 30.13
N GLN A 187 17.39 -2.19 29.84
CA GLN A 187 18.33 -2.79 30.79
C GLN A 187 19.55 -1.88 31.04
N LYS A 188 20.08 -1.29 29.96
CA LYS A 188 21.20 -0.34 30.05
C LYS A 188 20.83 0.89 30.91
N GLU A 189 19.66 1.45 30.69
CA GLU A 189 19.17 2.58 31.50
C GLU A 189 18.93 2.16 32.95
N TYR A 190 18.36 0.97 33.20
CA TYR A 190 18.20 0.43 34.56
C TYR A 190 19.54 0.32 35.27
N ASP A 191 20.56 -0.28 34.63
CA ASP A 191 21.89 -0.48 35.22
C ASP A 191 22.62 0.84 35.51
N TYR A 192 22.34 1.89 34.74
CA TYR A 192 22.87 3.22 34.98
C TYR A 192 22.15 3.95 36.11
N ILE A 193 20.81 3.93 36.11
CA ILE A 193 19.99 4.70 37.05
C ILE A 193 20.04 4.09 38.46
N LYS A 194 20.09 2.76 38.61
CA LYS A 194 20.17 2.08 39.91
C LYS A 194 21.40 2.44 40.73
N GLN A 195 22.41 3.01 40.14
CA GLN A 195 23.58 3.53 40.88
C GLN A 195 23.27 4.77 41.70
N ARG A 196 22.16 5.46 41.38
CA ARG A 196 21.74 6.72 42.02
C ARG A 196 20.42 6.61 42.76
N TYR A 197 19.61 5.61 42.45
CA TYR A 197 18.29 5.39 43.04
C TYR A 197 18.20 3.97 43.61
N SER A 198 17.63 3.84 44.81
CA SER A 198 17.42 2.55 45.49
C SER A 198 15.99 2.00 45.34
N ASN A 199 15.06 2.81 44.85
CA ASN A 199 13.66 2.43 44.69
C ASN A 199 13.37 2.06 43.23
N ASP A 200 13.00 0.80 42.96
CA ASP A 200 12.74 0.28 41.62
C ASP A 200 11.60 1.00 40.88
N LEU A 201 10.58 1.47 41.61
CA LEU A 201 9.51 2.27 41.02
C LEU A 201 10.04 3.62 40.48
N ALA A 202 10.88 4.30 41.26
CA ALA A 202 11.52 5.55 40.85
C ALA A 202 12.49 5.30 39.67
N ILE A 203 13.21 4.20 39.68
CA ILE A 203 14.08 3.78 38.56
C ILE A 203 13.24 3.61 37.28
N THR A 204 12.12 2.86 37.37
CA THR A 204 11.22 2.64 36.22
C THR A 204 10.67 3.95 35.68
N GLN A 205 10.23 4.88 36.51
CA GLN A 205 9.77 6.21 36.09
C GLN A 205 10.86 7.00 35.38
N LYS A 206 12.10 6.93 35.85
CA LYS A 206 13.23 7.59 35.20
C LYS A 206 13.58 6.96 33.85
N ILE A 207 13.48 5.66 33.72
CA ILE A 207 13.63 4.97 32.42
C ILE A 207 12.57 5.47 31.43
N GLU A 208 11.30 5.54 31.83
CA GLU A 208 10.20 6.02 30.97
C GLU A 208 10.44 7.47 30.49
N GLU A 209 10.99 8.33 31.36
CA GLU A 209 11.35 9.71 30.98
C GLU A 209 12.51 9.77 29.98
N GLN A 210 13.56 8.95 30.16
CA GLN A 210 14.85 9.07 29.49
C GLN A 210 15.05 8.12 28.32
N LEU A 211 14.20 7.09 28.16
CA LEU A 211 14.33 6.06 27.13
C LEU A 211 14.52 6.67 25.74
N ASP A 212 15.66 6.33 25.11
CA ASP A 212 16.00 6.76 23.77
C ASP A 212 15.44 5.81 22.72
N ILE A 213 14.25 6.17 22.20
CA ILE A 213 13.56 5.42 21.16
C ILE A 213 14.34 5.41 19.85
N ALA A 214 14.97 6.53 19.48
CA ALA A 214 15.76 6.62 18.26
C ALA A 214 16.94 5.65 18.26
N SER A 215 17.57 5.43 19.44
CA SER A 215 18.68 4.52 19.61
C SER A 215 18.31 3.08 19.25
N PHE A 216 17.20 2.53 19.75
CA PHE A 216 16.87 1.14 19.45
C PHE A 216 16.36 0.97 18.01
N ILE A 217 15.64 1.96 17.42
CA ILE A 217 15.25 1.93 16.02
C ILE A 217 16.50 1.91 15.14
N ARG A 218 17.45 2.79 15.39
CA ARG A 218 18.72 2.90 14.65
C ARG A 218 19.53 1.59 14.67
N LYS A 219 19.48 0.86 15.79
CA LYS A 219 20.11 -0.45 15.95
C LYS A 219 19.39 -1.61 15.24
N CYS A 220 18.19 -1.38 14.73
CA CYS A 220 17.44 -2.34 13.94
C CYS A 220 17.49 -2.03 12.45
N GLU A 221 17.30 -0.77 12.09
CA GLU A 221 17.06 -0.29 10.72
C GLU A 221 18.18 -0.67 9.75
N PHE A 222 19.43 -0.66 10.17
CA PHE A 222 20.57 -0.98 9.30
C PHE A 222 20.48 -2.37 8.65
N MET A 223 19.67 -3.28 9.19
CA MET A 223 19.42 -4.61 8.64
C MET A 223 18.21 -4.69 7.72
N TRP A 224 17.37 -3.66 7.68
CA TRP A 224 16.12 -3.72 6.93
C TRP A 224 16.34 -3.34 5.47
N ASP A 225 16.02 -4.27 4.59
CA ASP A 225 16.03 -4.08 3.14
C ASP A 225 14.58 -4.16 2.67
N GLY A 226 14.01 -3.03 2.24
CA GLY A 226 12.59 -2.98 1.85
C GLY A 226 12.01 -1.57 1.86
N GLY A 227 10.70 -1.49 1.68
CA GLY A 227 9.93 -0.26 1.81
C GLY A 227 9.02 -0.34 3.02
N TYR A 228 9.05 0.65 3.92
CA TYR A 228 8.31 0.57 5.18
C TYR A 228 7.92 1.92 5.78
N VAL A 229 6.75 1.93 6.39
CA VAL A 229 6.36 2.85 7.46
C VAL A 229 5.88 2.01 8.63
N ILE A 230 6.49 2.18 9.78
CA ILE A 230 6.13 1.48 11.01
C ILE A 230 5.62 2.45 12.07
N THR A 231 4.63 2.02 12.82
CA THR A 231 4.10 2.72 14.00
C THR A 231 4.24 1.82 15.21
N GLY A 232 4.74 2.38 16.31
CA GLY A 232 4.92 1.66 17.57
C GLY A 232 4.35 2.45 18.75
N MET A 233 3.72 1.74 19.69
CA MET A 233 3.28 2.28 20.96
C MET A 233 3.86 1.44 22.10
N LEU A 234 4.54 2.07 23.04
CA LEU A 234 5.07 1.43 24.23
C LEU A 234 4.02 1.45 25.36
N GLY A 235 4.01 0.42 26.19
CA GLY A 235 3.02 0.27 27.24
C GLY A 235 3.02 1.38 28.32
N HIS A 236 4.10 2.15 28.43
CA HIS A 236 4.17 3.30 29.35
C HIS A 236 3.62 4.60 28.74
N GLY A 237 3.42 4.66 27.41
CA GLY A 237 2.80 5.80 26.76
C GLY A 237 3.65 6.57 25.75
N ASP A 238 4.90 6.17 25.52
CA ASP A 238 5.66 6.69 24.38
C ASP A 238 5.18 6.04 23.09
N ALA A 239 5.29 6.76 21.96
CA ALA A 239 5.00 6.24 20.63
C ALA A 239 6.03 6.72 19.60
N PHE A 240 6.10 6.02 18.48
CA PHE A 240 6.93 6.42 17.36
C PHE A 240 6.29 6.06 16.03
N VAL A 241 6.70 6.80 15.01
CA VAL A 241 6.47 6.48 13.60
C VAL A 241 7.78 6.64 12.86
N PHE A 242 8.18 5.63 12.10
CA PHE A 242 9.43 5.67 11.32
C PHE A 242 9.16 5.30 9.87
N ARG A 243 9.73 6.08 8.94
CA ARG A 243 9.61 5.90 7.50
C ARG A 243 10.96 5.51 6.89
N ASP A 244 10.95 4.60 5.90
CA ASP A 244 12.14 4.15 5.19
C ASP A 244 12.94 5.32 4.58
N PRO A 245 14.29 5.18 4.45
CA PRO A 245 15.16 6.26 3.96
C PRO A 245 14.92 6.66 2.51
N LYS A 246 14.40 5.76 1.68
CA LYS A 246 14.09 6.03 0.25
C LYS A 246 12.70 6.61 0.04
N GLY A 247 11.87 6.64 1.11
CA GLY A 247 10.52 7.16 1.06
C GLY A 247 9.57 6.35 0.20
N ILE A 248 9.83 5.04 0.04
CA ILE A 248 9.04 4.14 -0.80
C ILE A 248 7.56 4.21 -0.41
N ARG A 249 7.26 4.18 0.91
CA ARG A 249 5.90 4.23 1.42
C ARG A 249 5.49 5.64 1.87
N PRO A 250 4.23 6.06 1.62
CA PRO A 250 3.74 7.36 2.07
C PRO A 250 3.41 7.35 3.56
N CYS A 251 3.67 8.48 4.21
CA CYS A 251 3.31 8.72 5.61
C CYS A 251 3.04 10.19 5.82
N PHE A 252 1.87 10.53 6.34
CA PHE A 252 1.44 11.88 6.63
C PHE A 252 1.10 12.03 8.12
N TYR A 253 1.25 13.24 8.63
CA TYR A 253 0.90 13.57 10.00
C TYR A 253 0.28 14.96 10.14
N TYR A 254 -0.49 15.11 11.22
CA TYR A 254 -1.05 16.36 11.69
C TYR A 254 -0.81 16.47 13.20
N VAL A 255 -0.50 17.66 13.67
CA VAL A 255 -0.24 17.97 15.08
C VAL A 255 -0.86 19.30 15.42
N ASP A 256 -1.61 19.34 16.53
CA ASP A 256 -2.03 20.54 17.20
C ASP A 256 -1.80 20.42 18.72
N ASP A 257 -2.41 21.28 19.54
CA ASP A 257 -2.29 21.26 20.99
C ASP A 257 -3.15 20.18 21.68
N GLU A 258 -3.98 19.47 20.93
CA GLU A 258 -4.89 18.45 21.43
C GLU A 258 -4.54 17.04 20.95
N VAL A 259 -4.00 16.90 19.73
CA VAL A 259 -3.87 15.59 19.12
C VAL A 259 -2.67 15.50 18.18
N VAL A 260 -2.08 14.32 18.14
CA VAL A 260 -1.18 13.89 17.05
C VAL A 260 -1.90 12.83 16.26
N VAL A 261 -1.94 13.00 14.93
CA VAL A 261 -2.56 12.06 13.98
C VAL A 261 -1.55 11.67 12.93
N VAL A 262 -1.45 10.38 12.64
CA VAL A 262 -0.63 9.84 11.56
C VAL A 262 -1.47 8.92 10.69
N ALA A 263 -1.28 8.97 9.38
CA ALA A 263 -1.96 8.10 8.43
C ALA A 263 -1.13 7.88 7.17
N SER A 264 -1.47 6.83 6.41
CA SER A 264 -0.86 6.58 5.09
C SER A 264 -1.27 7.61 4.04
N GLU A 265 -2.43 8.26 4.21
CA GLU A 265 -2.99 9.19 3.23
C GLU A 265 -3.38 10.54 3.84
N ARG A 266 -2.96 11.63 3.18
CA ARG A 266 -3.30 13.01 3.57
C ARG A 266 -4.81 13.26 3.60
N PRO A 267 -5.61 12.87 2.59
CA PRO A 267 -7.06 13.10 2.59
C PRO A 267 -7.81 12.42 3.74
N GLY A 268 -7.28 11.30 4.25
CA GLY A 268 -7.82 10.64 5.43
C GLY A 268 -7.77 11.54 6.66
N ILE A 269 -6.61 12.19 6.88
CA ILE A 269 -6.42 13.14 7.99
C ILE A 269 -7.28 14.39 7.78
N GLN A 270 -7.24 14.99 6.58
CA GLN A 270 -8.02 16.20 6.26
C GLN A 270 -9.50 16.02 6.59
N THR A 271 -10.07 14.90 6.13
CA THR A 271 -11.51 14.65 6.32
C THR A 271 -11.86 14.30 7.76
N SER A 272 -11.07 13.46 8.43
CA SER A 272 -11.40 13.02 9.80
C SER A 272 -11.15 14.10 10.85
N MET A 273 -10.16 14.95 10.62
CA MET A 273 -9.83 16.05 11.55
C MET A 273 -10.44 17.39 11.13
N ASN A 274 -11.04 17.49 9.94
CA ASN A 274 -11.58 18.72 9.36
C ASN A 274 -10.53 19.83 9.28
N VAL A 275 -9.34 19.51 8.77
CA VAL A 275 -8.19 20.41 8.63
C VAL A 275 -7.85 20.69 7.19
N LYS A 276 -7.12 21.78 6.93
CA LYS A 276 -6.69 22.19 5.60
C LYS A 276 -5.50 21.34 5.11
N GLU A 277 -5.30 21.33 3.80
CA GLU A 277 -4.19 20.62 3.17
C GLU A 277 -2.82 21.00 3.75
N GLN A 278 -2.57 22.29 3.92
CA GLN A 278 -1.30 22.82 4.41
C GLN A 278 -0.96 22.46 5.87
N ASP A 279 -1.97 22.03 6.63
CA ASP A 279 -1.79 21.64 8.04
C ASP A 279 -1.30 20.19 8.15
N VAL A 280 -1.51 19.37 7.10
CA VAL A 280 -1.09 17.98 7.04
C VAL A 280 0.26 17.89 6.32
N LYS A 281 1.27 17.37 7.01
CA LYS A 281 2.65 17.28 6.52
C LYS A 281 3.02 15.85 6.18
N GLU A 282 3.92 15.68 5.22
CA GLU A 282 4.56 14.40 4.91
C GLU A 282 5.73 14.16 5.87
N LEU A 283 5.84 12.95 6.43
CA LEU A 283 6.99 12.57 7.25
C LEU A 283 8.21 12.38 6.36
N THR A 284 9.29 13.08 6.71
CA THR A 284 10.56 13.01 5.98
C THR A 284 11.09 11.58 5.94
N PRO A 285 11.52 11.06 4.78
CA PRO A 285 12.17 9.74 4.69
C PRO A 285 13.36 9.61 5.63
N GLY A 286 13.58 8.40 6.16
CA GLY A 286 14.68 8.12 7.08
C GLY A 286 14.57 8.76 8.47
N THR A 287 13.42 9.36 8.78
CA THR A 287 13.17 10.10 10.03
C THR A 287 12.13 9.38 10.88
N ALA A 288 12.34 9.33 12.17
CA ALA A 288 11.37 8.92 13.16
C ALA A 288 10.70 10.14 13.81
N MET A 289 9.38 10.13 13.86
CA MET A 289 8.57 10.99 14.73
C MET A 289 8.40 10.25 16.06
N ILE A 290 8.90 10.82 17.13
CA ILE A 290 8.85 10.25 18.48
C ILE A 290 7.93 11.12 19.33
N ILE A 291 6.93 10.51 19.95
CA ILE A 291 5.94 11.16 20.80
C ILE A 291 6.13 10.61 22.21
N LYS A 292 6.63 11.44 23.11
CA LYS A 292 6.81 11.05 24.51
C LYS A 292 5.47 11.04 25.26
N LYS A 293 5.40 10.26 26.34
CA LYS A 293 4.21 10.20 27.22
C LYS A 293 3.70 11.59 27.64
N ASN A 294 4.58 12.53 27.90
CA ASN A 294 4.25 13.89 28.29
C ASN A 294 3.76 14.79 27.13
N GLY A 295 3.61 14.26 25.93
CA GLY A 295 3.16 14.98 24.73
C GLY A 295 4.26 15.68 23.94
N ASN A 296 5.51 15.65 24.39
CA ASN A 296 6.62 16.22 23.62
C ASN A 296 6.88 15.41 22.35
N ILE A 297 6.99 16.11 21.23
CA ILE A 297 7.22 15.52 19.91
C ILE A 297 8.62 15.88 19.43
N LYS A 298 9.36 14.88 18.95
CA LYS A 298 10.67 15.04 18.33
C LYS A 298 10.69 14.36 16.96
N PHE A 299 11.41 14.97 16.03
CA PHE A 299 11.74 14.39 14.74
C PHE A 299 13.23 14.09 14.72
N GLU A 300 13.57 12.80 14.72
CA GLU A 300 14.95 12.32 14.81
C GLU A 300 15.34 11.62 13.52
N PRO A 301 16.37 12.09 12.81
CA PRO A 301 16.94 11.34 11.69
C PRO A 301 17.55 10.04 12.21
N ILE A 302 17.01 8.92 11.78
CA ILE A 302 17.51 7.58 12.12
C ILE A 302 18.71 7.26 11.23
N ARG A 303 18.50 7.27 9.93
CA ARG A 303 19.56 7.17 8.91
C ARG A 303 19.64 8.45 8.06
N GLY A 304 18.58 9.24 8.05
CA GLY A 304 18.36 10.34 7.14
C GLY A 304 17.76 9.87 5.81
N ALA A 305 17.29 10.83 5.02
CA ALA A 305 16.82 10.57 3.67
C ALA A 305 17.98 10.13 2.77
N ASP A 306 17.71 9.17 1.88
CA ASP A 306 18.64 8.79 0.81
C ASP A 306 18.77 9.96 -0.19
N GLU A 307 19.95 10.11 -0.82
CA GLU A 307 20.17 11.14 -1.85
C GLU A 307 19.22 10.95 -3.05
N HIS A 308 18.88 9.70 -3.35
CA HIS A 308 17.98 9.33 -4.43
C HIS A 308 16.71 8.71 -3.86
N LEU A 309 15.69 9.54 -3.65
CA LEU A 309 14.38 9.08 -3.21
C LEU A 309 13.72 8.19 -4.27
N GLN A 310 13.10 7.13 -3.81
CA GLN A 310 12.41 6.14 -4.64
C GLN A 310 10.94 6.01 -4.22
N LYS A 311 10.27 7.15 -4.09
CA LYS A 311 8.83 7.19 -3.78
C LYS A 311 8.06 6.44 -4.86
N CYS A 312 7.22 5.50 -4.44
CA CYS A 312 6.46 4.62 -5.33
C CYS A 312 5.53 5.41 -6.27
N SER A 313 5.76 5.32 -7.58
CA SER A 313 4.91 5.95 -8.60
C SER A 313 3.52 5.30 -8.69
N PHE A 314 3.40 4.02 -8.35
CA PHE A 314 2.13 3.32 -8.37
C PHE A 314 1.14 3.80 -7.29
N GLU A 315 1.66 4.42 -6.22
CA GLU A 315 0.83 5.17 -5.26
C GLU A 315 0.08 6.31 -5.96
N ARG A 316 0.71 6.99 -6.92
CA ARG A 316 0.12 8.11 -7.65
C ARG A 316 -0.89 7.64 -8.69
N ILE A 317 -0.55 6.58 -9.41
CA ILE A 317 -1.37 6.02 -10.48
C ILE A 317 -2.65 5.37 -9.92
N TYR A 318 -2.53 4.53 -8.90
CA TYR A 318 -3.59 3.62 -8.49
C TYR A 318 -3.98 3.69 -7.01
N PHE A 319 -3.02 3.44 -6.07
CA PHE A 319 -3.37 3.12 -4.68
C PHE A 319 -3.94 4.28 -3.89
N SER A 320 -3.32 5.44 -3.94
CA SER A 320 -3.75 6.58 -3.13
C SER A 320 -5.03 7.21 -3.66
N ARG A 321 -5.78 7.83 -2.78
CA ARG A 321 -7.07 8.44 -3.11
C ARG A 321 -6.91 9.62 -4.08
N GLY A 322 -7.73 9.63 -5.13
CA GLY A 322 -7.70 10.66 -6.16
C GLY A 322 -8.21 12.04 -5.72
N ASN A 323 -8.72 12.18 -4.50
CA ASN A 323 -9.12 13.47 -3.92
C ASN A 323 -7.96 14.19 -3.18
N ASP A 324 -6.74 13.64 -3.17
CA ASP A 324 -5.53 14.39 -2.86
C ASP A 324 -5.22 15.33 -4.03
N ILE A 325 -4.97 16.61 -3.75
CA ILE A 325 -4.82 17.63 -4.81
C ILE A 325 -3.62 17.37 -5.73
N ASP A 326 -2.52 16.85 -5.18
CA ASP A 326 -1.33 16.56 -5.98
C ASP A 326 -1.60 15.34 -6.87
N ILE A 327 -2.20 14.28 -6.31
CA ILE A 327 -2.60 13.07 -7.05
C ILE A 327 -3.62 13.41 -8.13
N TYR A 328 -4.59 14.27 -7.83
CA TYR A 328 -5.57 14.73 -8.79
C TYR A 328 -4.90 15.39 -9.99
N LYS A 329 -3.99 16.34 -9.75
CA LYS A 329 -3.24 17.03 -10.80
C LYS A 329 -2.34 16.07 -11.60
N GLU A 330 -1.68 15.14 -10.93
CA GLU A 330 -0.80 14.15 -11.55
C GLU A 330 -1.57 13.19 -12.44
N ARG A 331 -2.67 12.63 -11.97
CA ARG A 331 -3.54 11.76 -12.77
C ARG A 331 -4.10 12.51 -14.00
N LYS A 332 -4.43 13.79 -13.84
CA LYS A 332 -4.86 14.62 -14.95
C LYS A 332 -3.75 14.78 -16.00
N ARG A 333 -2.51 15.07 -15.58
CA ARG A 333 -1.34 15.14 -16.48
C ARG A 333 -1.04 13.81 -17.17
N LEU A 334 -1.17 12.68 -16.44
CA LEU A 334 -1.01 11.35 -17.04
C LEU A 334 -1.98 11.10 -18.19
N GLY A 335 -3.23 11.52 -18.06
CA GLY A 335 -4.20 11.42 -19.15
C GLY A 335 -3.90 12.39 -20.31
N GLU A 336 -3.51 13.61 -20.00
CA GLU A 336 -3.19 14.64 -20.98
C GLU A 336 -2.00 14.25 -21.87
N SER A 337 -0.93 13.69 -21.29
CA SER A 337 0.27 13.28 -22.02
C SER A 337 0.03 12.14 -23.03
N LEU A 338 -1.02 11.34 -22.85
CA LEU A 338 -1.39 10.24 -23.76
C LEU A 338 -2.09 10.72 -25.05
N SER A 339 -2.47 12.00 -25.14
CA SER A 339 -3.32 12.51 -26.23
C SER A 339 -2.72 12.31 -27.62
N ASP A 340 -1.39 12.48 -27.81
CA ASP A 340 -0.73 12.30 -29.11
C ASP A 340 -0.78 10.85 -29.57
N SER A 341 -0.52 9.90 -28.69
CA SER A 341 -0.55 8.47 -29.00
C SER A 341 -1.98 8.03 -29.35
N ILE A 342 -2.96 8.54 -28.61
CA ILE A 342 -4.38 8.24 -28.87
C ILE A 342 -4.81 8.84 -30.23
N LEU A 343 -4.46 10.07 -30.53
CA LEU A 343 -4.80 10.72 -31.80
C LEU A 343 -4.19 9.98 -33.00
N LYS A 344 -2.97 9.50 -32.88
CA LYS A 344 -2.35 8.64 -33.90
C LYS A 344 -3.14 7.33 -34.11
N CYS A 345 -3.59 6.66 -33.05
CA CYS A 345 -4.35 5.41 -33.14
C CYS A 345 -5.71 5.57 -33.82
N ILE A 346 -6.30 6.75 -33.80
CA ILE A 346 -7.57 7.06 -34.47
C ILE A 346 -7.40 7.81 -35.79
N ASP A 347 -6.18 7.92 -36.32
CA ASP A 347 -5.86 8.70 -37.52
C ASP A 347 -6.40 10.16 -37.46
N TYR A 348 -6.39 10.75 -36.27
CA TYR A 348 -6.94 12.08 -35.96
C TYR A 348 -8.47 12.21 -36.20
N ASP A 349 -9.19 11.12 -36.36
CA ASP A 349 -10.64 11.11 -36.58
C ASP A 349 -11.42 11.23 -35.25
N VAL A 350 -11.32 12.40 -34.62
CA VAL A 350 -12.02 12.72 -33.38
C VAL A 350 -13.53 12.69 -33.54
N LYS A 351 -14.04 13.06 -34.74
CA LYS A 351 -15.48 13.10 -35.03
C LYS A 351 -16.17 11.75 -34.98
N ASN A 352 -15.48 10.69 -35.41
CA ASN A 352 -15.98 9.33 -35.36
C ASN A 352 -15.30 8.51 -34.25
N SER A 353 -15.09 9.14 -33.10
CA SER A 353 -14.48 8.53 -31.94
C SER A 353 -15.27 8.87 -30.68
N VAL A 354 -15.53 7.85 -29.87
CA VAL A 354 -16.19 7.99 -28.56
C VAL A 354 -15.19 7.66 -27.48
N PHE A 355 -15.06 8.58 -26.53
CA PHE A 355 -14.10 8.51 -25.45
C PHE A 355 -14.81 8.14 -24.14
N SER A 356 -14.26 7.18 -23.41
CA SER A 356 -14.79 6.66 -22.16
C SER A 356 -13.68 6.30 -21.20
N PHE A 357 -14.03 5.81 -20.02
CA PHE A 357 -13.09 5.29 -19.03
C PHE A 357 -13.61 4.02 -18.38
N ILE A 358 -12.68 3.23 -17.83
CA ILE A 358 -13.00 2.06 -17.03
C ILE A 358 -13.11 2.51 -15.56
N PRO A 359 -14.32 2.39 -14.95
CA PRO A 359 -14.51 2.85 -13.58
C PRO A 359 -13.70 2.03 -12.56
N ASN A 360 -13.19 2.65 -11.43
CA ASN A 360 -13.44 4.03 -11.01
C ASN A 360 -12.19 4.92 -11.06
N THR A 361 -10.97 4.33 -10.91
CA THR A 361 -9.71 5.06 -10.66
C THR A 361 -9.28 5.92 -11.85
N ALA A 362 -9.61 5.50 -13.06
CA ALA A 362 -9.22 6.17 -14.31
C ALA A 362 -9.98 7.48 -14.62
N GLU A 363 -11.02 7.84 -13.85
CA GLU A 363 -11.89 8.98 -14.14
C GLU A 363 -11.12 10.31 -14.25
N VAL A 364 -10.16 10.56 -13.37
CA VAL A 364 -9.37 11.81 -13.39
C VAL A 364 -8.40 11.83 -14.58
N ALA A 365 -7.78 10.69 -14.92
CA ALA A 365 -6.94 10.57 -16.11
C ALA A 365 -7.77 10.76 -17.39
N PHE A 366 -9.01 10.27 -17.41
CA PHE A 366 -9.95 10.51 -18.51
C PHE A 366 -10.20 12.00 -18.72
N GLN A 367 -10.45 12.77 -17.66
CA GLN A 367 -10.62 14.23 -17.79
C GLN A 367 -9.38 14.89 -18.42
N GLY A 368 -8.17 14.50 -17.98
CA GLY A 368 -6.93 14.97 -18.56
C GLY A 368 -6.77 14.60 -20.03
N MET A 369 -7.11 13.36 -20.41
CA MET A 369 -7.12 12.91 -21.80
C MET A 369 -8.03 13.78 -22.69
N ILE A 370 -9.24 14.08 -22.22
CA ILE A 370 -10.19 14.92 -22.96
C ILE A 370 -9.66 16.36 -23.11
N ASP A 371 -9.12 16.94 -22.04
CA ASP A 371 -8.52 18.29 -22.09
C ASP A 371 -7.34 18.32 -23.08
N GLY A 372 -6.48 17.30 -23.09
CA GLY A 372 -5.35 17.20 -24.01
C GLY A 372 -5.76 17.05 -25.47
N ILE A 373 -6.74 16.19 -25.78
CA ILE A 373 -7.27 16.03 -27.14
C ILE A 373 -7.90 17.33 -27.61
N LYS A 374 -8.69 18.00 -26.78
CA LYS A 374 -9.32 19.28 -27.10
C LYS A 374 -8.28 20.37 -27.40
N SER A 375 -7.23 20.48 -26.60
CA SER A 375 -6.18 21.48 -26.78
C SER A 375 -5.40 21.28 -28.07
N LYS A 376 -5.16 20.02 -28.48
CA LYS A 376 -4.35 19.69 -29.68
C LYS A 376 -5.13 19.73 -30.98
N THR A 377 -6.42 19.43 -30.95
CA THR A 377 -7.24 19.34 -32.17
C THR A 377 -8.21 20.49 -32.35
N ASN A 378 -8.42 21.29 -31.32
CA ASN A 378 -9.45 22.35 -31.27
C ASN A 378 -10.88 21.81 -31.55
N GLN A 379 -11.11 20.51 -31.33
CA GLN A 379 -12.40 19.83 -31.47
C GLN A 379 -12.92 19.45 -30.08
N ASN A 380 -14.24 19.27 -29.95
CA ASN A 380 -14.85 18.73 -28.76
C ASN A 380 -14.98 17.19 -28.90
N PRO A 381 -14.22 16.40 -28.14
CA PRO A 381 -14.34 14.94 -28.16
C PRO A 381 -15.75 14.51 -27.72
N HIS A 382 -16.33 13.50 -28.37
CA HIS A 382 -17.57 12.89 -27.95
C HIS A 382 -17.29 11.95 -26.77
N THR A 383 -17.86 12.26 -25.62
CA THR A 383 -17.64 11.51 -24.37
C THR A 383 -18.90 10.80 -23.92
N GLU A 384 -18.76 9.53 -23.56
CA GLU A 384 -19.87 8.72 -23.07
C GLU A 384 -19.43 7.86 -21.88
N LYS A 385 -20.32 7.63 -20.93
CA LYS A 385 -20.11 6.64 -19.88
C LYS A 385 -20.53 5.25 -20.38
N VAL A 386 -19.65 4.65 -21.17
CA VAL A 386 -19.91 3.35 -21.81
C VAL A 386 -19.94 2.22 -20.80
N LEU A 387 -19.08 2.27 -19.79
CA LEU A 387 -18.93 1.22 -18.78
C LEU A 387 -19.43 1.69 -17.41
N ILE A 388 -20.20 0.84 -16.77
CA ILE A 388 -20.68 1.02 -15.39
C ILE A 388 -20.21 -0.19 -14.57
N LYS A 389 -19.61 0.06 -13.42
CA LYS A 389 -19.17 -1.00 -12.50
C LYS A 389 -20.22 -1.21 -11.42
N ASP A 390 -20.76 -2.43 -11.33
CA ASP A 390 -21.66 -2.78 -10.23
C ASP A 390 -20.84 -3.18 -8.99
N VAL A 391 -20.83 -2.27 -8.00
CA VAL A 391 -20.09 -2.46 -6.74
C VAL A 391 -20.73 -3.55 -5.86
N LYS A 392 -22.04 -3.79 -5.98
CA LYS A 392 -22.77 -4.74 -5.12
C LYS A 392 -22.40 -6.19 -5.39
N LEU A 393 -22.03 -6.55 -6.62
CA LEU A 393 -21.66 -7.93 -6.99
C LEU A 393 -20.35 -8.39 -6.33
N ARG A 394 -19.47 -7.47 -5.91
CA ARG A 394 -18.19 -7.79 -5.26
C ARG A 394 -18.34 -8.30 -3.83
N THR A 395 -19.41 -7.96 -3.13
CA THR A 395 -19.60 -8.24 -1.70
C THR A 395 -20.21 -9.63 -1.40
N PHE A 396 -20.81 -10.29 -2.40
CA PHE A 396 -21.51 -11.56 -2.20
C PHE A 396 -20.70 -12.83 -2.56
N ILE A 397 -19.45 -12.70 -3.04
CA ILE A 397 -18.71 -13.81 -3.64
C ILE A 397 -17.43 -14.08 -2.90
N SER A 398 -17.46 -15.03 -1.98
CA SER A 398 -16.32 -15.47 -1.17
C SER A 398 -15.68 -16.82 -1.57
N GLN A 399 -16.15 -17.52 -2.64
CA GLN A 399 -15.61 -18.82 -3.01
C GLN A 399 -14.87 -18.83 -4.36
N HIS A 400 -13.65 -19.37 -4.36
CA HIS A 400 -12.69 -19.36 -5.48
C HIS A 400 -13.16 -20.00 -6.80
N LYS A 401 -14.13 -20.92 -6.80
CA LYS A 401 -14.59 -21.62 -8.02
C LYS A 401 -15.61 -20.84 -8.85
N THR A 402 -16.35 -19.91 -8.27
CA THR A 402 -17.35 -19.06 -8.95
C THR A 402 -16.79 -17.71 -9.42
N ARG A 403 -15.52 -17.42 -9.14
CA ARG A 403 -14.88 -16.12 -9.44
C ARG A 403 -14.79 -15.81 -10.94
N ASN A 404 -14.64 -16.83 -11.79
CA ASN A 404 -14.50 -16.66 -13.24
C ASN A 404 -15.82 -16.30 -13.92
N ASP A 405 -16.94 -16.92 -13.54
CA ASP A 405 -18.25 -16.63 -14.15
C ASP A 405 -18.80 -15.27 -13.71
N LEU A 406 -18.50 -14.86 -12.48
CA LEU A 406 -18.99 -13.60 -11.91
C LEU A 406 -18.12 -12.39 -12.29
N ALA A 407 -16.84 -12.61 -12.63
CA ALA A 407 -16.00 -11.56 -13.22
C ALA A 407 -16.57 -11.02 -14.54
N THR A 408 -17.36 -11.83 -15.27
CA THR A 408 -18.05 -11.42 -16.49
C THR A 408 -19.21 -10.47 -16.26
N HIS A 409 -19.73 -10.37 -15.03
CA HIS A 409 -20.90 -9.55 -14.68
C HIS A 409 -20.58 -8.34 -13.80
N VAL A 410 -19.32 -8.07 -13.54
CA VAL A 410 -18.90 -6.91 -12.72
C VAL A 410 -19.14 -5.57 -13.44
N TYR A 411 -19.20 -5.61 -14.77
CA TYR A 411 -19.39 -4.42 -15.59
C TYR A 411 -20.63 -4.55 -16.47
N ASP A 412 -21.40 -3.47 -16.52
CA ASP A 412 -22.49 -3.26 -17.46
C ASP A 412 -22.07 -2.31 -18.57
N VAL A 413 -22.76 -2.40 -19.73
CA VAL A 413 -22.49 -1.52 -20.85
C VAL A 413 -23.73 -0.68 -21.18
N THR A 414 -23.52 0.60 -21.47
CA THR A 414 -24.57 1.51 -21.90
C THR A 414 -24.81 1.33 -23.42
N TYR A 415 -25.84 0.56 -23.77
CA TYR A 415 -26.21 0.36 -25.17
C TYR A 415 -26.70 1.66 -25.81
N GLY A 416 -26.27 1.93 -27.05
CA GLY A 416 -26.60 3.14 -27.79
C GLY A 416 -25.64 4.31 -27.55
N SER A 417 -24.61 4.12 -26.72
CA SER A 417 -23.57 5.10 -26.46
C SER A 417 -22.60 5.32 -27.65
N ILE A 418 -22.58 4.38 -28.60
CA ILE A 418 -21.83 4.52 -29.86
C ILE A 418 -22.73 4.16 -31.05
N ARG A 419 -22.38 4.67 -32.25
CA ARG A 419 -23.09 4.32 -33.49
C ARG A 419 -22.70 2.89 -33.91
N ARG A 420 -23.72 2.03 -34.07
CA ARG A 420 -23.51 0.62 -34.50
C ARG A 420 -23.03 0.55 -35.96
N GLY A 421 -22.53 -0.63 -36.34
CA GLY A 421 -22.14 -0.92 -37.71
C GLY A 421 -20.72 -0.45 -38.04
N LYS A 422 -19.82 -0.47 -37.08
CA LYS A 422 -18.38 -0.17 -37.25
C LYS A 422 -18.11 1.28 -37.73
N VAL A 423 -18.86 2.24 -37.21
CA VAL A 423 -18.71 3.67 -37.54
C VAL A 423 -17.73 4.34 -36.58
N ASP A 424 -17.93 4.15 -35.29
CA ASP A 424 -17.16 4.83 -34.26
C ASP A 424 -15.98 3.99 -33.74
N ASN A 425 -14.84 4.64 -33.53
CA ASN A 425 -13.79 4.11 -32.65
C ASN A 425 -14.23 4.25 -31.20
N LEU A 426 -13.95 3.25 -30.36
CA LEU A 426 -14.19 3.31 -28.92
C LEU A 426 -12.86 3.38 -28.19
N ILE A 427 -12.62 4.47 -27.48
CA ILE A 427 -11.43 4.68 -26.66
C ILE A 427 -11.83 4.59 -25.20
N ALA A 428 -11.23 3.67 -24.44
CA ALA A 428 -11.46 3.51 -23.01
C ALA A 428 -10.15 3.55 -22.23
N ILE A 429 -9.99 4.56 -21.37
CA ILE A 429 -8.81 4.68 -20.51
C ILE A 429 -9.00 3.92 -19.20
N ASP A 430 -7.96 3.18 -18.80
CA ASP A 430 -7.80 2.53 -17.50
C ASP A 430 -6.60 3.11 -16.74
N ASP A 431 -6.52 2.84 -15.44
CA ASP A 431 -5.37 3.26 -14.63
C ASP A 431 -4.13 2.41 -14.92
N SER A 432 -4.28 1.09 -15.04
CA SER A 432 -3.18 0.16 -15.29
C SER A 432 -3.65 -1.19 -15.80
N ILE A 433 -2.81 -1.87 -16.57
CA ILE A 433 -3.04 -3.22 -17.08
C ILE A 433 -1.93 -4.13 -16.56
N VAL A 434 -2.23 -4.99 -15.58
CA VAL A 434 -1.27 -5.93 -14.99
C VAL A 434 -1.41 -7.31 -15.63
N ARG A 435 -2.46 -8.05 -15.26
CA ARG A 435 -2.73 -9.41 -15.71
C ARG A 435 -3.57 -9.45 -17.01
N GLY A 436 -4.36 -8.41 -17.23
CA GLY A 436 -5.29 -8.32 -18.36
C GLY A 436 -6.50 -9.26 -18.27
N THR A 437 -6.69 -9.96 -17.15
CA THR A 437 -7.75 -10.96 -16.99
C THR A 437 -9.14 -10.35 -17.15
N THR A 438 -9.41 -9.24 -16.48
CA THR A 438 -10.69 -8.53 -16.58
C THR A 438 -10.95 -8.01 -17.99
N LEU A 439 -9.90 -7.48 -18.65
CA LEU A 439 -10.00 -7.05 -20.05
C LEU A 439 -10.41 -8.21 -20.96
N LYS A 440 -9.70 -9.34 -20.88
CA LYS A 440 -9.92 -10.51 -21.74
C LYS A 440 -11.26 -11.21 -21.48
N GLN A 441 -11.56 -11.46 -20.21
CA GLN A 441 -12.73 -12.28 -19.83
C GLN A 441 -14.04 -11.52 -19.86
N SER A 442 -14.03 -10.21 -19.58
CA SER A 442 -15.22 -9.39 -19.41
C SER A 442 -15.27 -8.20 -20.38
N LEU A 443 -14.40 -7.21 -20.17
CA LEU A 443 -14.55 -5.89 -20.79
C LEU A 443 -14.55 -5.94 -22.32
N LEU A 444 -13.55 -6.55 -22.95
CA LEU A 444 -13.48 -6.61 -24.43
C LEU A 444 -14.69 -7.34 -25.04
N LYS A 445 -15.19 -8.39 -24.39
CA LYS A 445 -16.40 -9.10 -24.85
C LYS A 445 -17.65 -8.24 -24.76
N ILE A 446 -17.82 -7.50 -23.66
CA ILE A 446 -19.01 -6.67 -23.43
C ILE A 446 -19.02 -5.48 -24.39
N ILE A 447 -17.89 -4.74 -24.49
CA ILE A 447 -17.83 -3.56 -25.35
C ILE A 447 -17.86 -3.89 -26.85
N SER A 448 -17.39 -5.09 -27.25
CA SER A 448 -17.49 -5.54 -28.66
C SER A 448 -18.94 -5.70 -29.13
N ARG A 449 -19.91 -5.93 -28.22
CA ARG A 449 -21.34 -5.99 -28.52
C ARG A 449 -21.93 -4.67 -29.01
N LEU A 450 -21.22 -3.56 -28.79
CA LEU A 450 -21.60 -2.24 -29.31
C LEU A 450 -21.23 -2.10 -30.79
N GLU A 451 -20.52 -3.06 -31.40
CA GLU A 451 -20.05 -3.08 -32.78
C GLU A 451 -19.19 -1.86 -33.16
N PRO A 452 -18.14 -1.53 -32.38
CA PRO A 452 -17.25 -0.42 -32.73
C PRO A 452 -16.43 -0.73 -33.99
N LYS A 453 -15.95 0.33 -34.66
CA LYS A 453 -14.98 0.21 -35.76
C LYS A 453 -13.65 -0.37 -35.26
N LYS A 454 -13.18 0.13 -34.11
CA LYS A 454 -11.94 -0.24 -33.43
C LYS A 454 -12.12 -0.03 -31.92
N ILE A 455 -11.52 -0.87 -31.11
CA ILE A 455 -11.41 -0.68 -29.66
C ILE A 455 -9.98 -0.26 -29.33
N ILE A 456 -9.81 0.82 -28.60
CA ILE A 456 -8.51 1.31 -28.11
C ILE A 456 -8.59 1.36 -26.59
N ILE A 457 -7.82 0.48 -25.93
CA ILE A 457 -7.66 0.50 -24.48
C ILE A 457 -6.41 1.31 -24.18
N VAL A 458 -6.56 2.31 -23.31
CA VAL A 458 -5.48 3.22 -22.92
C VAL A 458 -5.13 2.98 -21.47
N SER A 459 -3.86 2.78 -21.15
CA SER A 459 -3.36 2.67 -19.78
C SER A 459 -2.67 3.96 -19.37
N SER A 460 -3.10 4.58 -18.27
CA SER A 460 -2.41 5.77 -17.72
C SER A 460 -1.09 5.43 -17.03
N SER A 461 -0.78 4.13 -16.88
CA SER A 461 0.53 3.63 -16.45
C SER A 461 1.33 3.09 -17.63
N PRO A 462 2.69 3.07 -17.53
CA PRO A 462 3.53 2.27 -18.43
C PRO A 462 3.24 0.77 -18.30
N GLN A 463 3.81 -0.04 -19.20
CA GLN A 463 3.72 -1.50 -19.13
C GLN A 463 4.32 -2.02 -17.82
N ILE A 464 3.52 -2.74 -17.03
CA ILE A 464 4.02 -3.40 -15.82
C ILE A 464 4.74 -4.68 -16.23
N ARG A 465 6.08 -4.64 -16.14
CA ARG A 465 7.00 -5.68 -16.61
C ARG A 465 7.58 -6.52 -15.48
N TYR A 466 7.76 -5.91 -14.30
CA TYR A 466 8.52 -6.49 -13.19
C TYR A 466 7.68 -6.60 -11.93
N PRO A 467 7.80 -7.70 -11.16
CA PRO A 467 7.15 -7.89 -9.88
C PRO A 467 7.46 -6.81 -8.84
N ASP A 468 6.54 -6.62 -7.92
CA ASP A 468 6.78 -5.84 -6.69
C ASP A 468 7.21 -6.74 -5.54
N PHE A 469 8.19 -6.25 -4.76
CA PHE A 469 8.66 -6.89 -3.55
C PHE A 469 8.56 -5.97 -2.33
N TYR A 470 7.83 -4.85 -2.45
CA TYR A 470 7.69 -3.84 -1.40
C TYR A 470 6.25 -3.71 -0.88
N GLY A 471 5.38 -4.68 -1.17
CA GLY A 471 4.06 -4.81 -0.56
C GLY A 471 2.84 -4.55 -1.47
N VAL A 472 3.04 -4.51 -2.80
CA VAL A 472 1.94 -4.59 -3.77
C VAL A 472 1.74 -6.04 -4.17
N ASP A 473 0.47 -6.46 -4.36
CA ASP A 473 0.16 -7.84 -4.82
C ASP A 473 0.44 -8.01 -6.32
N MET A 474 1.72 -8.02 -6.67
CA MET A 474 2.24 -8.24 -8.01
C MET A 474 3.56 -9.02 -7.93
N SER A 475 3.56 -10.19 -7.28
CA SER A 475 4.79 -10.96 -7.02
C SER A 475 5.10 -12.03 -8.07
N ARG A 476 4.11 -12.49 -8.84
CA ARG A 476 4.29 -13.57 -9.83
C ARG A 476 4.43 -13.03 -11.24
N MET A 477 5.62 -13.16 -11.78
CA MET A 477 5.99 -12.70 -13.13
C MET A 477 5.13 -13.33 -14.24
N SER A 478 4.84 -14.63 -14.15
CA SER A 478 4.04 -15.38 -15.12
C SER A 478 2.60 -14.87 -15.30
N GLU A 479 2.09 -14.12 -14.32
CA GLU A 479 0.75 -13.54 -14.39
C GLU A 479 0.70 -12.24 -15.21
N PHE A 480 1.83 -11.57 -15.45
CA PHE A 480 1.86 -10.28 -16.16
C PHE A 480 1.66 -10.46 -17.66
N CYS A 481 0.73 -9.67 -18.23
CA CYS A 481 0.51 -9.70 -19.67
C CYS A 481 1.74 -9.25 -20.47
N ALA A 482 2.54 -8.30 -19.96
CA ALA A 482 3.78 -7.86 -20.59
C ALA A 482 4.85 -8.96 -20.59
N PHE A 483 5.00 -9.70 -19.50
CA PHE A 483 5.93 -10.82 -19.43
C PHE A 483 5.52 -11.95 -20.39
N ARG A 484 4.24 -12.34 -20.39
CA ARG A 484 3.73 -13.35 -21.33
C ARG A 484 3.91 -12.91 -22.78
N ALA A 485 3.73 -11.62 -23.07
CA ALA A 485 3.93 -11.09 -24.42
C ALA A 485 5.39 -11.18 -24.87
N VAL A 486 6.34 -10.81 -24.02
CA VAL A 486 7.76 -10.85 -24.37
C VAL A 486 8.28 -12.28 -24.51
N ILE A 487 7.85 -13.20 -23.66
CA ILE A 487 8.20 -14.62 -23.81
C ILE A 487 7.67 -15.18 -25.15
N GLN A 488 6.45 -14.81 -25.56
CA GLN A 488 5.89 -15.21 -26.84
C GLN A 488 6.65 -14.58 -28.02
N LEU A 489 7.00 -13.29 -27.94
CA LEU A 489 7.79 -12.58 -28.96
C LEU A 489 9.17 -13.23 -29.15
N LEU A 490 9.85 -13.59 -28.06
CA LEU A 490 11.14 -14.28 -28.12
C LEU A 490 11.03 -15.63 -28.86
N LYS A 491 9.92 -16.36 -28.66
CA LYS A 491 9.64 -17.61 -29.39
C LYS A 491 9.33 -17.36 -30.87
N ASP A 492 8.43 -16.44 -31.15
CA ASP A 492 7.96 -16.13 -32.52
C ASP A 492 9.09 -15.59 -33.40
N THR A 493 10.09 -14.91 -32.79
CA THR A 493 11.25 -14.34 -33.50
C THR A 493 12.51 -15.25 -33.51
N GLY A 494 12.42 -16.48 -32.96
CA GLY A 494 13.55 -17.39 -32.88
C GLY A 494 14.66 -16.98 -31.90
N ARG A 495 14.35 -16.14 -30.93
CA ARG A 495 15.29 -15.61 -29.91
C ARG A 495 15.17 -16.31 -28.56
N GLN A 496 14.72 -17.55 -28.52
CA GLN A 496 14.53 -18.32 -27.26
C GLN A 496 15.80 -18.46 -26.44
N HIS A 497 16.99 -18.50 -27.10
CA HIS A 497 18.29 -18.58 -26.41
C HIS A 497 18.50 -17.47 -25.35
N ILE A 498 17.85 -16.31 -25.52
CA ILE A 498 17.93 -15.21 -24.52
C ILE A 498 17.30 -15.63 -23.19
N ILE A 499 16.21 -16.43 -23.22
CA ILE A 499 15.56 -16.95 -22.01
C ILE A 499 16.54 -17.83 -21.23
N ASP A 500 17.24 -18.72 -21.94
CA ASP A 500 18.22 -19.62 -21.35
C ASP A 500 19.46 -18.86 -20.82
N GLU A 501 19.94 -17.87 -21.56
CA GLU A 501 21.06 -17.02 -21.14
C GLU A 501 20.71 -16.23 -19.86
N VAL A 502 19.54 -15.63 -19.79
CA VAL A 502 19.07 -14.89 -18.60
C VAL A 502 18.94 -15.83 -17.41
N TYR A 503 18.45 -17.06 -17.61
CA TYR A 503 18.42 -18.06 -16.55
C TYR A 503 19.81 -18.39 -16.02
N GLN A 504 20.77 -18.70 -16.92
CA GLN A 504 22.14 -19.02 -16.52
C GLN A 504 22.81 -17.85 -15.78
N LYS A 505 22.65 -16.60 -16.27
CA LYS A 505 23.18 -15.41 -15.62
C LYS A 505 22.57 -15.19 -14.25
N SER A 506 21.25 -15.35 -14.12
CA SER A 506 20.53 -15.20 -12.85
C SER A 506 20.96 -16.27 -11.85
N LYS A 507 21.07 -17.54 -12.29
CA LYS A 507 21.51 -18.68 -11.46
C LYS A 507 22.95 -18.52 -10.95
N ALA A 508 23.85 -17.99 -11.77
CA ALA A 508 25.24 -17.76 -11.41
C ALA A 508 25.42 -16.73 -10.25
N GLN A 509 24.40 -15.89 -10.02
CA GLN A 509 24.44 -14.87 -8.98
C GLN A 509 23.83 -15.29 -7.63
N GLU A 510 23.18 -16.45 -7.52
CA GLU A 510 22.41 -16.82 -6.32
C GLU A 510 23.22 -16.71 -5.01
N HIS A 511 24.52 -16.94 -5.06
CA HIS A 511 25.42 -16.91 -3.89
C HIS A 511 26.23 -15.63 -3.75
N LEU A 512 26.02 -14.65 -4.62
CA LEU A 512 26.73 -13.37 -4.51
C LEU A 512 26.16 -12.51 -3.37
N PRO A 513 26.99 -11.65 -2.77
CA PRO A 513 26.50 -10.59 -1.90
C PRO A 513 25.42 -9.76 -2.64
N LYS A 514 24.33 -9.44 -1.96
CA LYS A 514 23.15 -8.79 -2.58
C LYS A 514 23.49 -7.48 -3.30
N GLU A 515 24.49 -6.75 -2.83
CA GLU A 515 24.96 -5.49 -3.42
C GLU A 515 25.65 -5.68 -4.79
N LYS A 516 26.03 -6.91 -5.15
CA LYS A 516 26.65 -7.26 -6.43
C LYS A 516 25.68 -7.89 -7.43
N ILE A 517 24.46 -8.14 -7.01
CA ILE A 517 23.45 -8.78 -7.86
C ILE A 517 22.87 -7.77 -8.85
N VAL A 518 22.87 -8.12 -10.12
CA VAL A 518 22.31 -7.35 -11.23
C VAL A 518 20.99 -7.96 -11.66
N ASN A 519 20.01 -7.15 -12.02
CA ASN A 519 18.75 -7.59 -12.60
C ASN A 519 18.94 -7.96 -14.07
N TYR A 520 19.18 -9.24 -14.37
CA TYR A 520 19.31 -9.74 -15.74
C TYR A 520 17.96 -9.95 -16.46
N VAL A 521 16.86 -9.93 -15.76
CA VAL A 521 15.51 -10.10 -16.35
C VAL A 521 15.18 -8.97 -17.32
N THR A 522 15.83 -7.82 -17.21
CA THR A 522 15.70 -6.71 -18.15
C THR A 522 16.13 -7.09 -19.58
N GLU A 523 17.05 -8.04 -19.73
CA GLU A 523 17.53 -8.49 -21.04
C GLU A 523 16.44 -9.22 -21.86
N LEU A 524 15.38 -9.76 -21.23
CA LEU A 524 14.24 -10.35 -21.93
C LEU A 524 13.47 -9.33 -22.78
N TYR A 525 13.37 -8.09 -22.27
CA TYR A 525 12.62 -7.01 -22.90
C TYR A 525 13.44 -6.20 -23.90
N ALA A 526 14.76 -6.19 -23.75
CA ALA A 526 15.68 -5.36 -24.53
C ALA A 526 15.59 -5.54 -26.08
N PRO A 527 15.24 -6.73 -26.63
CA PRO A 527 15.15 -6.90 -28.08
C PRO A 527 13.92 -6.26 -28.74
N PHE A 528 12.97 -5.73 -27.98
CA PHE A 528 11.67 -5.28 -28.49
C PHE A 528 11.34 -3.85 -28.04
N THR A 529 10.63 -3.13 -28.92
CA THR A 529 10.08 -1.81 -28.59
C THR A 529 8.83 -1.93 -27.71
N ASP A 530 8.43 -0.84 -27.07
CA ASP A 530 7.21 -0.79 -26.28
C ASP A 530 5.96 -1.02 -27.12
N GLU A 531 5.97 -0.56 -28.39
CA GLU A 531 4.91 -0.77 -29.35
C GLU A 531 4.77 -2.25 -29.77
N GLU A 532 5.88 -2.94 -30.03
CA GLU A 532 5.87 -4.37 -30.34
C GLU A 532 5.30 -5.21 -29.19
N ILE A 533 5.70 -4.88 -27.95
CA ILE A 533 5.18 -5.53 -26.75
C ILE A 533 3.69 -5.21 -26.57
N SER A 534 3.26 -3.95 -26.77
CA SER A 534 1.86 -3.54 -26.67
C SER A 534 0.98 -4.25 -27.71
N ALA A 535 1.46 -4.39 -28.95
CA ALA A 535 0.77 -5.13 -30.02
C ALA A 535 0.61 -6.61 -29.66
N GLN A 536 1.63 -7.23 -29.09
CA GLN A 536 1.57 -8.62 -28.64
C GLN A 536 0.64 -8.80 -27.43
N ILE A 537 0.63 -7.84 -26.50
CA ILE A 537 -0.33 -7.83 -25.39
C ILE A 537 -1.76 -7.76 -25.94
N ALA A 538 -2.03 -6.85 -26.88
CA ALA A 538 -3.35 -6.74 -27.52
C ALA A 538 -3.79 -8.06 -28.16
N LYS A 539 -2.87 -8.74 -28.88
CA LYS A 539 -3.13 -10.05 -29.49
C LYS A 539 -3.48 -11.12 -28.45
N ILE A 540 -2.75 -11.19 -27.34
CA ILE A 540 -2.97 -12.19 -26.26
C ILE A 540 -4.29 -11.93 -25.52
N LEU A 541 -4.63 -10.65 -25.32
CA LEU A 541 -5.80 -10.25 -24.54
C LEU A 541 -7.10 -10.22 -25.36
N THR A 542 -7.03 -10.18 -26.69
CA THR A 542 -8.22 -10.13 -27.54
C THR A 542 -8.86 -11.53 -27.64
N PRO A 543 -10.09 -11.72 -27.13
CA PRO A 543 -10.81 -12.98 -27.30
C PRO A 543 -11.21 -13.23 -28.76
N ALA A 544 -11.35 -14.51 -29.15
CA ALA A 544 -11.73 -14.90 -30.52
C ALA A 544 -13.11 -14.35 -30.94
N GLU A 545 -13.99 -14.08 -29.99
CA GLU A 545 -15.35 -13.56 -30.23
C GLU A 545 -15.37 -12.06 -30.60
N VAL A 546 -14.27 -11.33 -30.39
CA VAL A 546 -14.17 -9.89 -30.69
C VAL A 546 -13.87 -9.71 -32.17
N ASN A 547 -14.83 -9.14 -32.90
CA ASN A 547 -14.82 -9.02 -34.36
C ASN A 547 -14.37 -7.63 -34.88
N CYS A 548 -13.60 -6.90 -34.10
CA CYS A 548 -13.00 -5.62 -34.49
C CYS A 548 -11.53 -5.55 -34.02
N PRO A 549 -10.71 -4.70 -34.66
CA PRO A 549 -9.34 -4.48 -34.21
C PRO A 549 -9.30 -3.96 -32.75
N VAL A 550 -8.35 -4.48 -31.96
CA VAL A 550 -8.08 -4.03 -30.61
C VAL A 550 -6.64 -3.54 -30.54
N GLU A 551 -6.45 -2.33 -30.06
CA GLU A 551 -5.14 -1.73 -29.81
C GLU A 551 -5.03 -1.37 -28.32
N ILE A 552 -3.79 -1.43 -27.78
CA ILE A 552 -3.51 -1.01 -26.42
C ILE A 552 -2.41 0.04 -26.45
N VAL A 553 -2.71 1.19 -25.86
CA VAL A 553 -1.80 2.34 -25.72
C VAL A 553 -1.39 2.44 -24.25
N TYR A 554 -0.09 2.42 -23.99
CA TYR A 554 0.46 2.61 -22.65
C TYR A 554 1.09 4.00 -22.51
N GLN A 555 1.14 4.48 -21.28
CA GLN A 555 1.97 5.62 -20.90
C GLN A 555 3.44 5.30 -21.14
N THR A 556 4.24 6.33 -21.43
CA THR A 556 5.71 6.21 -21.49
C THR A 556 6.33 6.46 -20.10
N ILE A 557 7.57 6.00 -19.91
CA ILE A 557 8.32 6.26 -18.66
C ILE A 557 8.56 7.79 -18.52
N GLU A 558 8.91 8.46 -19.61
CA GLU A 558 9.11 9.90 -19.67
C GLU A 558 7.83 10.65 -19.28
N GLY A 559 6.68 10.29 -19.87
CA GLY A 559 5.39 10.88 -19.54
C GLY A 559 4.96 10.65 -18.08
N LEU A 560 5.30 9.48 -17.51
CA LEU A 560 5.10 9.22 -16.08
C LEU A 560 5.95 10.18 -15.22
N HIS A 561 7.24 10.33 -15.55
CA HIS A 561 8.15 11.19 -14.78
C HIS A 561 7.84 12.68 -14.92
N GLU A 562 7.31 13.11 -16.07
CA GLU A 562 6.81 14.47 -16.26
C GLU A 562 5.53 14.74 -15.47
N ALA A 563 4.62 13.77 -15.45
CA ALA A 563 3.36 13.90 -14.70
C ALA A 563 3.57 13.82 -13.18
N CYS A 564 4.50 12.96 -12.71
CA CYS A 564 4.77 12.67 -11.30
C CYS A 564 6.26 12.89 -10.97
N PRO A 565 6.79 14.13 -11.01
CA PRO A 565 8.25 14.41 -10.97
C PRO A 565 8.93 13.96 -9.66
N ASP A 566 8.20 13.96 -8.55
CA ASP A 566 8.73 13.59 -7.21
C ASP A 566 8.64 12.10 -6.90
N PHE A 567 8.06 11.28 -7.80
CA PHE A 567 7.80 9.87 -7.60
C PHE A 567 8.58 9.01 -8.60
N LYS A 568 9.89 8.87 -8.37
CA LYS A 568 10.83 8.17 -9.25
C LYS A 568 10.92 6.65 -8.99
N GLY A 569 10.20 6.14 -8.00
CA GLY A 569 10.10 4.69 -7.73
C GLY A 569 9.25 3.99 -8.78
N ASP A 570 9.90 3.55 -9.86
CA ASP A 570 9.29 3.04 -11.10
C ASP A 570 9.73 1.60 -11.45
N TRP A 571 10.24 0.85 -10.48
CA TRP A 571 10.79 -0.51 -10.67
C TRP A 571 9.84 -1.49 -11.34
N TYR A 572 8.53 -1.27 -11.24
CA TYR A 572 7.52 -2.09 -11.93
C TYR A 572 7.64 -2.03 -13.46
N PHE A 573 8.14 -0.91 -13.97
CA PHE A 573 8.21 -0.59 -15.38
C PHE A 573 9.61 -0.75 -15.93
N THR A 574 10.62 -0.29 -15.17
CA THR A 574 12.04 -0.22 -15.57
C THR A 574 12.88 -1.40 -15.09
N GLY A 575 12.48 -2.08 -14.01
CA GLY A 575 13.32 -3.08 -13.32
C GLY A 575 14.40 -2.48 -12.43
N ASN A 576 14.41 -1.15 -12.22
CA ASN A 576 15.37 -0.45 -11.36
C ASN A 576 14.92 -0.52 -9.90
N TYR A 577 15.18 -1.63 -9.24
CA TYR A 577 14.75 -1.83 -7.87
C TYR A 577 15.44 -0.89 -6.89
N PRO A 578 14.69 -0.31 -5.92
CA PRO A 578 15.23 0.67 -4.98
C PRO A 578 16.24 0.10 -3.98
N THR A 579 16.22 -1.22 -3.76
CA THR A 579 17.14 -1.88 -2.81
C THR A 579 17.80 -3.11 -3.43
N PRO A 580 18.99 -3.52 -2.97
CA PRO A 580 19.69 -4.70 -3.47
C PRO A 580 18.88 -5.99 -3.38
N GLY A 581 18.07 -6.13 -2.32
CA GLY A 581 17.19 -7.28 -2.15
C GLY A 581 16.14 -7.43 -3.25
N GLY A 582 15.68 -6.32 -3.85
CA GLY A 582 14.80 -6.34 -5.02
C GLY A 582 15.44 -7.03 -6.23
N ASN A 583 16.72 -6.70 -6.53
CA ASN A 583 17.45 -7.36 -7.62
C ASN A 583 17.61 -8.87 -7.39
N ARG A 584 17.82 -9.29 -6.14
CA ARG A 584 17.89 -10.70 -5.79
C ARG A 584 16.56 -11.41 -6.01
N LEU A 585 15.46 -10.80 -5.56
CA LEU A 585 14.15 -11.41 -5.64
C LEU A 585 13.62 -11.49 -7.07
N ILE A 586 13.93 -10.53 -7.96
CA ILE A 586 13.51 -10.61 -9.37
C ILE A 586 14.22 -11.75 -10.10
N ASN A 587 15.54 -11.92 -9.90
CA ASN A 587 16.27 -13.05 -10.48
C ASN A 587 15.73 -14.39 -9.94
N LYS A 588 15.49 -14.48 -8.63
CA LYS A 588 14.88 -15.68 -8.04
C LYS A 588 13.50 -15.98 -8.63
N SER A 589 12.63 -14.97 -8.75
CA SER A 589 11.29 -15.12 -9.35
C SER A 589 11.38 -15.62 -10.79
N PHE A 590 12.41 -15.23 -11.54
CA PHE A 590 12.62 -15.71 -12.90
C PHE A 590 13.19 -17.15 -12.93
N ILE A 591 14.10 -17.49 -12.02
CA ILE A 591 14.62 -18.86 -11.86
C ILE A 591 13.46 -19.82 -11.54
N ASP A 592 12.64 -19.46 -10.53
CA ASP A 592 11.47 -20.26 -10.14
C ASP A 592 10.51 -20.47 -11.33
N TYR A 593 10.24 -19.41 -12.11
CA TYR A 593 9.42 -19.51 -13.33
C TYR A 593 10.01 -20.47 -14.37
N TYR A 594 11.31 -20.39 -14.61
CA TYR A 594 12.00 -21.21 -15.61
C TYR A 594 12.01 -22.69 -15.20
N GLU A 595 12.34 -22.98 -13.94
CA GLU A 595 12.41 -24.34 -13.38
C GLU A 595 11.01 -24.98 -13.25
N GLU A 596 9.97 -24.24 -12.84
CA GLU A 596 8.59 -24.74 -12.82
C GLU A 596 8.11 -25.15 -14.20
N LYS A 597 8.56 -24.46 -15.26
CA LYS A 597 8.19 -24.75 -16.63
C LYS A 597 8.86 -26.01 -17.18
N GLU A 598 10.12 -26.27 -16.81
CA GLU A 598 10.82 -27.52 -17.17
C GLU A 598 10.20 -28.77 -16.52
N ILE A 599 9.51 -28.63 -15.40
CA ILE A 599 8.82 -29.75 -14.73
C ILE A 599 7.49 -30.09 -15.43
N ILE A 600 6.89 -29.14 -16.16
CA ILE A 600 5.58 -29.29 -16.80
C ILE A 600 5.69 -29.73 -18.28
N ASP A 601 6.79 -29.44 -18.97
CA ASP A 601 7.12 -29.87 -20.34
C ASP A 601 7.87 -31.21 -20.31
#